data_19b19d8605b2d031a04d3a74b4d3c027
#
_entry.id   19b19d8605b2d031a04d3a74b4d3c027
#
_cell.length_a   1.000
_cell.length_b   1.000
_cell.length_c   1.000
_cell.angle_alpha   90.00
_cell.angle_beta   90.00
_cell.angle_gamma   90.00
#
_symmetry.space_group_name_H-M   'P 1'
#
loop_
_entity.id
_entity.type
_entity.pdbx_description
1 polymer ?
#
loop_
_entity_poly.entity_id
_entity_poly.type
_entity_poly.pdbx_seq_one_letter_code
_entity_poly.pdbx_strand_id
1 'polypeptide(L)'
;MSVIEAWLADLDRVLNREPLSVPEVRVGVFYTAVELSSGHVGVAFTPRDLADTVCCPQTAGAAPPSGRMAGRDAWTLAQYALSPLSLRRAVGIAALNALSSLAMEKHGVPDTEVLLGVDALEAADIQPDDDVAMVGAFIPFIKALKGRPGRLWVVDKHREALKPDEAAFWKPPEEAAEVLSQASAVIITGSALVEGGIDGLLSSVSGARSVILAGPTASPWPPPFFDRGVSILGGIRALDGRKLLQLVGEGGSGYFFGDAAEKVCLVRREKAMDEKTGAAGDLATAR
;
A
#
# COMPACT_ATOMS: atom_id res chain seq x y z
N MET A 1 -7.45 -3.60 -16.68
CA MET A 1 -7.53 -2.48 -15.69
C MET A 1 -6.56 -2.78 -14.57
N SER A 2 -5.58 -1.89 -14.36
CA SER A 2 -4.61 -2.00 -13.25
C SER A 2 -5.29 -1.83 -11.89
N VAL A 3 -4.60 -2.21 -10.80
CA VAL A 3 -5.13 -2.02 -9.44
C VAL A 3 -5.31 -0.53 -9.12
N ILE A 4 -4.42 0.33 -9.63
CA ILE A 4 -4.49 1.79 -9.41
C ILE A 4 -5.70 2.39 -10.15
N GLU A 5 -5.97 1.97 -11.40
CA GLU A 5 -7.17 2.39 -12.13
C GLU A 5 -8.46 1.94 -11.41
N ALA A 6 -8.49 0.71 -10.91
CA ALA A 6 -9.62 0.20 -10.15
C ALA A 6 -9.81 0.97 -8.84
N TRP A 7 -8.72 1.29 -8.14
CA TRP A 7 -8.74 2.08 -6.91
C TRP A 7 -9.30 3.49 -7.14
N LEU A 8 -8.80 4.19 -8.17
CA LEU A 8 -9.32 5.52 -8.54
C LEU A 8 -10.81 5.48 -8.90
N ALA A 9 -11.22 4.51 -9.74
CA ALA A 9 -12.60 4.37 -10.17
C ALA A 9 -13.56 4.03 -9.01
N ASP A 10 -13.12 3.19 -8.08
CA ASP A 10 -13.94 2.81 -6.93
C ASP A 10 -14.10 3.97 -5.94
N LEU A 11 -13.04 4.75 -5.69
CA LEU A 11 -13.13 5.98 -4.90
C LEU A 11 -14.04 7.03 -5.56
N ASP A 12 -13.94 7.21 -6.89
CA ASP A 12 -14.83 8.12 -7.64
C ASP A 12 -16.30 7.74 -7.41
N ARG A 13 -16.62 6.45 -7.48
CA ARG A 13 -17.95 5.92 -7.23
C ARG A 13 -18.40 6.08 -5.76
N VAL A 14 -17.54 5.72 -4.79
CA VAL A 14 -17.87 5.73 -3.35
C VAL A 14 -18.04 7.14 -2.82
N LEU A 15 -17.17 8.08 -3.22
CA LEU A 15 -17.25 9.49 -2.83
C LEU A 15 -18.12 10.34 -3.77
N ASN A 16 -18.76 9.70 -4.77
CA ASN A 16 -19.59 10.40 -5.77
C ASN A 16 -18.90 11.63 -6.37
N ARG A 17 -17.58 11.53 -6.57
CA ARG A 17 -16.71 12.61 -7.08
C ARG A 17 -16.98 13.96 -6.46
N GLU A 18 -17.24 13.99 -5.15
CA GLU A 18 -17.49 15.26 -4.45
C GLU A 18 -16.37 16.28 -4.67
N PRO A 19 -16.68 17.58 -4.77
CA PRO A 19 -15.68 18.62 -4.95
C PRO A 19 -14.76 18.71 -3.73
N LEU A 20 -13.48 18.43 -3.93
CA LEU A 20 -12.43 18.49 -2.89
C LEU A 20 -11.23 19.24 -3.46
N SER A 21 -10.75 20.23 -2.75
CA SER A 21 -9.48 20.89 -3.09
C SER A 21 -8.33 20.32 -2.27
N VAL A 22 -7.11 20.58 -2.73
CA VAL A 22 -5.87 20.20 -2.05
C VAL A 22 -5.22 21.47 -1.50
N PRO A 23 -5.37 21.80 -0.21
CA PRO A 23 -4.72 22.96 0.40
C PRO A 23 -3.20 22.88 0.35
N GLU A 24 -2.64 21.69 0.57
CA GLU A 24 -1.20 21.53 0.71
C GLU A 24 -0.68 20.24 0.09
N VAL A 25 0.52 20.32 -0.52
CA VAL A 25 1.32 19.20 -1.00
C VAL A 25 2.76 19.39 -0.52
N ARG A 26 3.31 18.37 0.12
CA ARG A 26 4.72 18.32 0.52
C ARG A 26 5.42 17.16 -0.18
N VAL A 27 6.50 17.46 -0.90
CA VAL A 27 7.39 16.46 -1.49
C VAL A 27 8.66 16.46 -0.66
N GLY A 28 8.74 15.51 0.27
CA GLY A 28 9.90 15.35 1.15
C GLY A 28 10.90 14.33 0.61
N VAL A 29 11.97 14.09 1.35
CA VAL A 29 13.06 13.17 0.97
C VAL A 29 12.59 11.71 0.94
N PHE A 30 11.75 11.30 1.89
CA PHE A 30 11.30 9.91 2.03
C PHE A 30 9.83 9.73 1.63
N TYR A 31 9.01 10.74 1.87
CA TYR A 31 7.58 10.68 1.59
C TYR A 31 7.08 11.97 0.94
N THR A 32 6.05 11.79 0.13
CA THR A 32 5.21 12.85 -0.40
C THR A 32 3.88 12.82 0.35
N ALA A 33 3.38 13.96 0.79
CA ALA A 33 2.10 14.07 1.49
C ALA A 33 1.16 15.04 0.77
N VAL A 34 -0.13 14.72 0.80
CA VAL A 34 -1.23 15.52 0.23
C VAL A 34 -2.30 15.68 1.29
N GLU A 35 -2.72 16.94 1.54
CA GLU A 35 -3.85 17.26 2.38
C GLU A 35 -5.07 17.61 1.50
N LEU A 36 -6.23 17.10 1.89
CA LEU A 36 -7.52 17.47 1.30
C LEU A 36 -8.18 18.60 2.09
N SER A 37 -9.06 19.37 1.46
CA SER A 37 -9.88 20.40 2.13
C SER A 37 -10.78 19.85 3.25
N SER A 38 -10.99 18.53 3.27
CA SER A 38 -11.65 17.80 4.36
C SER A 38 -10.74 17.54 5.57
N GLY A 39 -9.45 17.92 5.52
CA GLY A 39 -8.46 17.70 6.59
C GLY A 39 -7.77 16.32 6.52
N HIS A 40 -8.18 15.42 5.63
CA HIS A 40 -7.53 14.12 5.47
C HIS A 40 -6.17 14.26 4.80
N VAL A 41 -5.17 13.54 5.33
CA VAL A 41 -3.81 13.53 4.80
C VAL A 41 -3.45 12.12 4.37
N GLY A 42 -2.95 11.98 3.15
CA GLY A 42 -2.36 10.75 2.63
C GLY A 42 -0.88 10.93 2.34
N VAL A 43 -0.12 9.86 2.49
CA VAL A 43 1.31 9.84 2.19
C VAL A 43 1.64 8.76 1.17
N ALA A 44 2.73 8.97 0.43
CA ALA A 44 3.30 8.00 -0.47
C ALA A 44 4.83 8.08 -0.43
N PHE A 45 5.51 6.99 -0.71
CA PHE A 45 6.96 6.96 -0.87
C PHE A 45 7.40 7.99 -1.92
N THR A 46 8.46 8.75 -1.64
CA THR A 46 9.10 9.62 -2.64
C THR A 46 10.19 8.83 -3.36
N PRO A 47 10.11 8.63 -4.68
CA PRO A 47 11.13 7.94 -5.44
C PRO A 47 12.49 8.65 -5.30
N ARG A 48 13.55 7.88 -5.11
CA ARG A 48 14.91 8.43 -4.96
C ARG A 48 15.65 8.52 -6.28
N ASP A 49 15.22 7.78 -7.29
CA ASP A 49 15.74 7.91 -8.64
C ASP A 49 15.15 9.17 -9.28
N LEU A 50 15.95 10.24 -9.25
CA LEU A 50 15.57 11.56 -9.74
C LEU A 50 15.97 11.77 -11.21
N ALA A 51 16.29 10.72 -11.95
CA ALA A 51 16.63 10.84 -13.38
C ALA A 51 15.55 11.59 -14.16
N ASP A 52 14.27 11.45 -13.75
CA ASP A 52 13.13 12.14 -14.33
C ASP A 52 12.92 13.58 -13.83
N THR A 53 13.74 14.06 -12.88
CA THR A 53 13.58 15.38 -12.23
C THR A 53 14.74 16.32 -12.51
N VAL A 54 15.25 16.33 -13.74
CA VAL A 54 16.35 17.21 -14.12
C VAL A 54 15.86 18.66 -14.10
N CYS A 55 16.67 19.57 -13.54
CA CYS A 55 16.33 20.99 -13.40
C CYS A 55 16.33 21.78 -14.71
N CYS A 56 16.44 21.13 -15.88
CA CYS A 56 16.35 21.77 -17.20
C CYS A 56 14.89 22.00 -17.61
N PRO A 57 14.54 23.19 -18.18
CA PRO A 57 13.18 23.48 -18.64
C PRO A 57 12.61 22.47 -19.66
N GLN A 58 13.47 21.83 -20.45
CA GLN A 58 13.06 20.82 -21.44
C GLN A 58 12.62 19.49 -20.82
N THR A 59 13.09 19.19 -19.61
CA THR A 59 12.73 17.98 -18.84
C THR A 59 11.81 18.28 -17.66
N ALA A 60 11.57 19.56 -17.34
CA ALA A 60 10.65 19.99 -16.29
C ALA A 60 9.20 19.49 -16.52
N GLY A 61 8.85 19.07 -17.73
CA GLY A 61 7.59 18.40 -18.03
C GLY A 61 7.39 17.09 -17.28
N ALA A 62 8.48 16.45 -16.84
CA ALA A 62 8.46 15.21 -16.07
C ALA A 62 8.11 15.43 -14.58
N ALA A 63 8.49 16.57 -14.01
CA ALA A 63 8.21 16.87 -12.61
C ALA A 63 6.72 17.23 -12.38
N PRO A 64 6.19 17.05 -11.15
CA PRO A 64 4.93 17.65 -10.77
C PRO A 64 5.01 19.17 -10.94
N PRO A 65 3.89 19.86 -11.23
CA PRO A 65 3.90 21.31 -11.46
C PRO A 65 4.11 22.06 -10.13
N SER A 66 5.35 22.13 -9.66
CA SER A 66 5.76 22.78 -8.41
C SER A 66 5.23 24.21 -8.31
N GLY A 67 4.70 24.57 -7.14
CA GLY A 67 4.05 25.87 -6.88
C GLY A 67 2.65 26.00 -7.48
N ARG A 68 2.11 24.96 -8.13
CA ARG A 68 0.79 24.97 -8.79
C ARG A 68 -0.08 23.77 -8.41
N MET A 69 0.28 23.02 -7.38
CA MET A 69 -0.50 21.86 -6.90
C MET A 69 -1.51 22.27 -5.83
N ALA A 70 -1.12 23.15 -4.91
CA ALA A 70 -2.04 23.70 -3.93
C ALA A 70 -3.19 24.47 -4.62
N GLY A 71 -4.40 24.31 -4.09
CA GLY A 71 -5.63 24.88 -4.64
C GLY A 71 -6.24 24.07 -5.78
N ARG A 72 -5.57 23.00 -6.28
CA ARG A 72 -6.14 22.14 -7.32
C ARG A 72 -7.21 21.21 -6.76
N ASP A 73 -8.03 20.75 -7.68
CA ASP A 73 -8.98 19.68 -7.42
C ASP A 73 -8.24 18.36 -7.09
N ALA A 74 -8.71 17.68 -6.04
CA ALA A 74 -8.09 16.47 -5.53
C ALA A 74 -8.11 15.32 -6.55
N TRP A 75 -9.19 15.21 -7.33
CA TRP A 75 -9.33 14.18 -8.36
C TRP A 75 -8.34 14.38 -9.50
N THR A 76 -8.04 15.64 -9.84
CA THR A 76 -7.01 15.97 -10.81
C THR A 76 -5.62 15.52 -10.34
N LEU A 77 -5.29 15.68 -9.04
CA LEU A 77 -4.02 15.18 -8.50
C LEU A 77 -4.03 13.66 -8.34
N ALA A 78 -5.15 13.05 -7.96
CA ALA A 78 -5.29 11.60 -7.88
C ALA A 78 -5.02 10.91 -9.24
N GLN A 79 -5.40 11.51 -10.37
CA GLN A 79 -5.08 11.00 -11.69
C GLN A 79 -3.56 10.91 -11.97
N TYR A 80 -2.74 11.66 -11.25
CA TYR A 80 -1.28 11.52 -11.35
C TYR A 80 -0.79 10.14 -10.92
N ALA A 81 -1.58 9.36 -10.18
CA ALA A 81 -1.27 7.97 -9.84
C ALA A 81 -1.10 7.08 -11.09
N LEU A 82 -1.71 7.47 -12.21
CA LEU A 82 -1.59 6.77 -13.50
C LEU A 82 -0.41 7.27 -14.34
N SER A 83 0.36 8.24 -13.85
CA SER A 83 1.51 8.78 -14.59
C SER A 83 2.61 7.74 -14.75
N PRO A 84 3.28 7.66 -15.92
CA PRO A 84 4.49 6.87 -16.07
C PRO A 84 5.66 7.43 -15.24
N LEU A 85 5.58 8.71 -14.83
CA LEU A 85 6.63 9.41 -14.10
C LEU A 85 6.47 9.19 -12.60
N SER A 86 7.47 8.60 -11.96
CA SER A 86 7.40 8.10 -10.60
C SER A 86 7.10 9.20 -9.56
N LEU A 87 7.68 10.40 -9.69
CA LEU A 87 7.42 11.50 -8.75
C LEU A 87 5.99 12.06 -8.88
N ARG A 88 5.44 12.16 -10.10
CA ARG A 88 4.02 12.49 -10.29
C ARG A 88 3.12 11.41 -9.71
N ARG A 89 3.49 10.15 -9.92
CA ARG A 89 2.76 9.01 -9.36
C ARG A 89 2.75 9.07 -7.84
N ALA A 90 3.86 9.45 -7.19
CA ALA A 90 3.91 9.63 -5.75
C ALA A 90 2.87 10.65 -5.24
N VAL A 91 2.74 11.80 -5.92
CA VAL A 91 1.69 12.80 -5.60
C VAL A 91 0.30 12.19 -5.77
N GLY A 92 0.07 11.48 -6.87
CA GLY A 92 -1.22 10.83 -7.15
C GLY A 92 -1.58 9.77 -6.11
N ILE A 93 -0.63 8.90 -5.73
CA ILE A 93 -0.83 7.88 -4.69
C ILE A 93 -1.09 8.51 -3.32
N ALA A 94 -0.37 9.60 -2.97
CA ALA A 94 -0.65 10.33 -1.73
C ALA A 94 -2.07 10.92 -1.72
N ALA A 95 -2.53 11.48 -2.86
CA ALA A 95 -3.89 11.98 -3.02
C ALA A 95 -4.93 10.84 -2.91
N LEU A 96 -4.67 9.68 -3.54
CA LEU A 96 -5.54 8.50 -3.42
C LEU A 96 -5.61 7.97 -1.98
N ASN A 97 -4.49 7.96 -1.24
CA ASN A 97 -4.48 7.57 0.17
C ASN A 97 -5.29 8.55 1.04
N ALA A 98 -5.22 9.86 0.76
CA ALA A 98 -6.04 10.85 1.45
C ALA A 98 -7.54 10.68 1.14
N LEU A 99 -7.91 10.44 -0.13
CA LEU A 99 -9.28 10.13 -0.55
C LEU A 99 -9.76 8.81 0.08
N SER A 100 -8.90 7.81 0.19
CA SER A 100 -9.20 6.53 0.85
C SER A 100 -9.52 6.74 2.32
N SER A 101 -8.74 7.55 3.02
CA SER A 101 -8.99 7.90 4.43
C SER A 101 -10.37 8.56 4.60
N LEU A 102 -10.72 9.51 3.74
CA LEU A 102 -12.04 10.13 3.71
C LEU A 102 -13.16 9.12 3.43
N ALA A 103 -12.96 8.23 2.45
CA ALA A 103 -13.95 7.21 2.11
C ALA A 103 -14.19 6.24 3.27
N MET A 104 -13.12 5.81 3.94
CA MET A 104 -13.22 4.93 5.12
C MET A 104 -13.95 5.61 6.27
N GLU A 105 -13.70 6.90 6.51
CA GLU A 105 -14.40 7.66 7.56
C GLU A 105 -15.90 7.78 7.26
N LYS A 106 -16.26 8.11 6.00
CA LYS A 106 -17.66 8.34 5.62
C LYS A 106 -18.50 7.07 5.51
N HIS A 107 -17.90 5.99 5.02
CA HIS A 107 -18.63 4.80 4.58
C HIS A 107 -18.23 3.52 5.32
N GLY A 108 -17.21 3.60 6.22
CA GLY A 108 -16.59 2.39 6.75
C GLY A 108 -15.84 1.62 5.66
N VAL A 109 -15.46 0.40 5.96
CA VAL A 109 -14.75 -0.48 5.01
C VAL A 109 -15.49 -1.81 4.90
N PRO A 110 -16.06 -2.12 3.73
CA PRO A 110 -16.79 -3.37 3.53
C PRO A 110 -15.88 -4.60 3.72
N ASP A 111 -16.43 -5.68 4.29
CA ASP A 111 -15.77 -6.98 4.45
C ASP A 111 -14.35 -6.88 5.03
N THR A 112 -14.13 -5.95 5.97
CA THR A 112 -12.81 -5.64 6.51
C THR A 112 -12.85 -5.59 8.04
N GLU A 113 -11.81 -6.14 8.66
CA GLU A 113 -11.46 -5.89 10.05
C GLU A 113 -10.40 -4.79 10.10
N VAL A 114 -10.61 -3.79 10.96
CA VAL A 114 -9.69 -2.67 11.14
C VAL A 114 -8.97 -2.82 12.46
N LEU A 115 -7.65 -3.00 12.41
CA LEU A 115 -6.78 -3.14 13.59
C LEU A 115 -5.92 -1.89 13.71
N LEU A 116 -6.07 -1.16 14.82
CA LEU A 116 -5.32 0.07 15.10
C LEU A 116 -4.10 -0.23 15.99
N GLY A 117 -2.98 0.41 15.70
CA GLY A 117 -1.74 0.24 16.44
C GLY A 117 -1.01 -1.08 16.16
N VAL A 118 -1.57 -1.96 15.35
CA VAL A 118 -1.05 -3.30 15.04
C VAL A 118 -0.10 -3.24 13.84
N ASP A 119 1.02 -3.97 13.91
CA ASP A 119 1.94 -4.12 12.79
C ASP A 119 1.43 -5.13 11.77
N ALA A 120 1.71 -4.90 10.49
CA ALA A 120 1.25 -5.79 9.42
C ALA A 120 1.78 -7.22 9.54
N LEU A 121 2.99 -7.39 10.09
CA LEU A 121 3.56 -8.71 10.33
C LEU A 121 2.83 -9.44 11.48
N GLU A 122 2.45 -8.71 12.52
CA GLU A 122 1.67 -9.25 13.64
C GLU A 122 0.26 -9.65 13.17
N ALA A 123 -0.38 -8.80 12.36
CA ALA A 123 -1.70 -9.10 11.80
C ALA A 123 -1.71 -10.31 10.85
N ALA A 124 -0.55 -10.68 10.30
CA ALA A 124 -0.45 -11.72 9.27
C ALA A 124 -0.42 -13.16 9.80
N ASP A 125 -0.23 -13.37 11.09
CA ASP A 125 -0.12 -14.69 11.71
C ASP A 125 0.81 -15.66 10.93
N ILE A 126 2.04 -15.21 10.65
CA ILE A 126 3.02 -16.01 9.90
C ILE A 126 3.53 -17.16 10.78
N GLN A 127 3.32 -18.38 10.31
CA GLN A 127 3.72 -19.58 11.03
C GLN A 127 5.23 -19.84 10.93
N PRO A 128 5.84 -20.57 11.89
CA PRO A 128 7.29 -20.82 11.90
C PRO A 128 7.84 -21.50 10.65
N ASP A 129 7.07 -22.37 10.00
CA ASP A 129 7.41 -23.15 8.81
C ASP A 129 6.96 -22.49 7.50
N ASP A 130 6.32 -21.33 7.54
CA ASP A 130 5.97 -20.59 6.33
C ASP A 130 7.20 -20.18 5.54
N ASP A 131 7.17 -20.41 4.24
CA ASP A 131 8.09 -19.82 3.29
C ASP A 131 7.64 -18.40 2.97
N VAL A 132 8.46 -17.42 3.32
CA VAL A 132 8.13 -15.99 3.19
C VAL A 132 8.91 -15.33 2.08
N ALA A 133 8.21 -14.72 1.14
CA ALA A 133 8.79 -13.82 0.15
C ALA A 133 8.49 -12.37 0.51
N MET A 134 9.51 -11.54 0.58
CA MET A 134 9.43 -10.12 0.88
C MET A 134 9.94 -9.32 -0.31
N VAL A 135 9.14 -8.41 -0.85
CA VAL A 135 9.54 -7.44 -1.86
C VAL A 135 9.78 -6.09 -1.17
N GLY A 136 11.03 -5.63 -1.20
CA GLY A 136 11.52 -4.49 -0.40
C GLY A 136 12.09 -4.93 0.96
N ALA A 137 13.24 -4.41 1.33
CA ALA A 137 13.92 -4.76 2.57
C ALA A 137 13.32 -4.05 3.79
N PHE A 138 12.35 -4.68 4.47
CA PHE A 138 11.84 -4.23 5.76
C PHE A 138 12.70 -4.76 6.90
N ILE A 139 13.66 -3.97 7.38
CA ILE A 139 14.62 -4.39 8.40
C ILE A 139 13.95 -4.95 9.68
N PRO A 140 12.88 -4.35 10.24
CA PRO A 140 12.18 -4.93 11.38
C PRO A 140 11.60 -6.33 11.08
N PHE A 141 11.04 -6.52 9.88
CA PHE A 141 10.46 -7.80 9.49
C PHE A 141 11.53 -8.86 9.24
N ILE A 142 12.65 -8.49 8.59
CA ILE A 142 13.80 -9.39 8.42
C ILE A 142 14.28 -9.89 9.78
N LYS A 143 14.40 -9.00 10.78
CA LYS A 143 14.82 -9.38 12.14
C LYS A 143 13.85 -10.34 12.80
N ALA A 144 12.55 -10.18 12.59
CA ALA A 144 11.52 -11.04 13.17
C ALA A 144 11.42 -12.40 12.45
N LEU A 145 11.71 -12.43 11.15
CA LEU A 145 11.52 -13.60 10.30
C LEU A 145 12.77 -14.45 10.14
N LYS A 146 13.97 -13.89 10.30
CA LYS A 146 15.22 -14.67 10.20
C LYS A 146 15.36 -15.66 11.36
N GLY A 147 15.88 -16.85 11.08
CA GLY A 147 16.09 -17.90 12.07
C GLY A 147 14.89 -18.82 12.29
N ARG A 148 13.77 -18.63 11.56
CA ARG A 148 12.66 -19.57 11.50
C ARG A 148 13.01 -20.81 10.64
N PRO A 149 12.34 -21.95 10.83
CA PRO A 149 12.52 -23.13 9.97
C PRO A 149 12.16 -22.87 8.50
N GLY A 150 11.10 -22.10 8.24
CA GLY A 150 10.69 -21.73 6.88
C GLY A 150 11.69 -20.80 6.20
N ARG A 151 11.72 -20.85 4.87
CA ARG A 151 12.61 -20.02 4.05
C ARG A 151 12.23 -18.55 4.12
N LEU A 152 13.23 -17.67 3.99
CA LEU A 152 13.03 -16.23 3.80
C LEU A 152 13.73 -15.80 2.52
N TRP A 153 13.01 -15.13 1.64
CA TRP A 153 13.57 -14.46 0.46
C TRP A 153 13.25 -12.97 0.55
N VAL A 154 14.24 -12.13 0.27
CA VAL A 154 14.11 -10.67 0.24
C VAL A 154 14.49 -10.20 -1.15
N VAL A 155 13.50 -9.87 -1.94
CA VAL A 155 13.67 -9.29 -3.28
C VAL A 155 13.86 -7.80 -3.14
N ASP A 156 15.04 -7.29 -3.46
CA ASP A 156 15.34 -5.86 -3.42
C ASP A 156 16.32 -5.47 -4.54
N LYS A 157 16.19 -4.26 -5.07
CA LYS A 157 17.10 -3.69 -6.07
C LYS A 157 18.52 -3.51 -5.51
N HIS A 158 18.62 -3.28 -4.21
CA HIS A 158 19.84 -2.93 -3.50
C HIS A 158 20.23 -4.05 -2.54
N ARG A 159 21.20 -4.88 -2.94
CA ARG A 159 21.72 -5.95 -2.07
C ARG A 159 22.30 -5.40 -0.75
N GLU A 160 22.85 -4.20 -0.80
CA GLU A 160 23.42 -3.48 0.34
C GLU A 160 22.37 -3.00 1.36
N ALA A 161 21.07 -3.12 1.06
CA ALA A 161 20.00 -2.90 2.02
C ALA A 161 19.98 -3.96 3.13
N LEU A 162 20.57 -5.15 2.87
CA LEU A 162 20.68 -6.25 3.81
C LEU A 162 22.07 -6.24 4.46
N LYS A 163 22.12 -6.69 5.73
CA LYS A 163 23.37 -6.88 6.44
C LYS A 163 24.16 -8.07 5.87
N PRO A 164 25.47 -8.17 6.13
CA PRO A 164 26.28 -9.28 5.64
C PRO A 164 25.76 -10.67 6.06
N ASP A 165 25.23 -10.81 7.28
CA ASP A 165 24.63 -12.05 7.81
C ASP A 165 23.24 -12.35 7.21
N GLU A 166 22.62 -11.37 6.57
CA GLU A 166 21.31 -11.46 5.91
C GLU A 166 21.43 -11.61 4.38
N ALA A 167 22.65 -11.51 3.84
CA ALA A 167 22.90 -11.52 2.39
C ALA A 167 22.43 -12.79 1.68
N ALA A 168 22.32 -13.92 2.39
CA ALA A 168 21.80 -15.17 1.85
C ALA A 168 20.31 -15.12 1.53
N PHE A 169 19.57 -14.20 2.12
CA PHE A 169 18.13 -14.03 1.85
C PHE A 169 17.86 -13.20 0.60
N TRP A 170 18.86 -12.42 0.15
CA TRP A 170 18.69 -11.51 -0.97
C TRP A 170 18.45 -12.22 -2.30
N LYS A 171 17.49 -11.69 -3.04
CA LYS A 171 17.15 -12.07 -4.41
C LYS A 171 17.07 -10.81 -5.29
N PRO A 172 17.59 -10.86 -6.51
CA PRO A 172 17.44 -9.75 -7.44
C PRO A 172 15.98 -9.63 -7.92
N PRO A 173 15.55 -8.44 -8.39
CA PRO A 173 14.17 -8.20 -8.86
C PRO A 173 13.70 -9.16 -9.96
N GLU A 174 14.61 -9.65 -10.80
CA GLU A 174 14.34 -10.58 -11.89
C GLU A 174 13.82 -11.94 -11.40
N GLU A 175 14.19 -12.36 -10.19
CA GLU A 175 13.74 -13.59 -9.54
C GLU A 175 12.39 -13.42 -8.81
N ALA A 176 11.81 -12.20 -8.78
CA ALA A 176 10.61 -11.92 -8.01
C ALA A 176 9.45 -12.89 -8.34
N ALA A 177 9.15 -13.08 -9.61
CA ALA A 177 8.02 -13.93 -10.03
C ALA A 177 8.20 -15.39 -9.56
N GLU A 178 9.42 -15.92 -9.66
CA GLU A 178 9.73 -17.28 -9.22
C GLU A 178 9.55 -17.41 -7.70
N VAL A 179 10.13 -16.48 -6.95
CA VAL A 179 10.10 -16.50 -5.48
C VAL A 179 8.68 -16.32 -4.95
N LEU A 180 7.91 -15.37 -5.52
CA LEU A 180 6.53 -15.10 -5.12
C LEU A 180 5.61 -16.30 -5.38
N SER A 181 5.85 -17.06 -6.45
CA SER A 181 5.03 -18.23 -6.79
C SER A 181 5.24 -19.42 -5.83
N GLN A 182 6.35 -19.46 -5.09
CA GLN A 182 6.71 -20.53 -4.16
C GLN A 182 6.37 -20.22 -2.70
N ALA A 183 6.09 -18.95 -2.38
CA ALA A 183 5.89 -18.51 -1.01
C ALA A 183 4.50 -18.86 -0.49
N SER A 184 4.42 -19.28 0.79
CA SER A 184 3.16 -19.44 1.51
C SER A 184 2.67 -18.11 2.15
N ALA A 185 3.59 -17.16 2.38
CA ALA A 185 3.26 -15.81 2.77
C ALA A 185 4.09 -14.79 1.97
N VAL A 186 3.45 -13.72 1.52
CA VAL A 186 4.06 -12.70 0.67
C VAL A 186 3.89 -11.32 1.32
N ILE A 187 4.99 -10.56 1.39
CA ILE A 187 5.00 -9.19 1.88
C ILE A 187 5.51 -8.29 0.76
N ILE A 188 4.71 -7.33 0.34
CA ILE A 188 5.07 -6.38 -0.72
C ILE A 188 5.13 -4.98 -0.13
N THR A 189 6.19 -4.25 -0.44
CA THR A 189 6.30 -2.84 -0.03
C THR A 189 5.27 -1.96 -0.74
N GLY A 190 4.65 -1.04 0.00
CA GLY A 190 3.79 -0.02 -0.59
C GLY A 190 4.50 0.89 -1.60
N SER A 191 5.85 0.97 -1.59
CA SER A 191 6.60 1.71 -2.61
C SER A 191 6.37 1.16 -4.03
N ALA A 192 6.00 -0.12 -4.17
CA ALA A 192 5.66 -0.73 -5.45
C ALA A 192 4.47 -0.04 -6.16
N LEU A 193 3.58 0.62 -5.41
CA LEU A 193 2.52 1.46 -5.98
C LEU A 193 3.08 2.67 -6.72
N VAL A 194 4.16 3.26 -6.18
CA VAL A 194 4.80 4.44 -6.75
C VAL A 194 5.81 4.07 -7.84
N GLU A 195 6.60 3.03 -7.61
CA GLU A 195 7.62 2.61 -8.58
C GLU A 195 7.04 1.94 -9.81
N GLY A 196 5.80 1.48 -9.74
CA GLY A 196 5.14 0.66 -10.76
C GLY A 196 5.49 -0.82 -10.56
N GLY A 197 4.72 -1.71 -11.20
CA GLY A 197 4.97 -3.15 -11.11
C GLY A 197 4.10 -3.88 -10.08
N ILE A 198 3.30 -3.17 -9.30
CA ILE A 198 2.42 -3.81 -8.30
C ILE A 198 1.50 -4.88 -8.93
N ASP A 199 0.91 -4.61 -10.09
CA ASP A 199 0.05 -5.58 -10.79
C ASP A 199 0.84 -6.83 -11.19
N GLY A 200 2.08 -6.67 -11.67
CA GLY A 200 2.98 -7.79 -12.00
C GLY A 200 3.35 -8.61 -10.77
N LEU A 201 3.66 -7.97 -9.65
CA LEU A 201 3.96 -8.64 -8.40
C LEU A 201 2.74 -9.43 -7.90
N LEU A 202 1.56 -8.81 -7.85
CA LEU A 202 0.33 -9.49 -7.42
C LEU A 202 -0.04 -10.66 -8.32
N SER A 203 0.14 -10.53 -9.65
CA SER A 203 -0.14 -11.62 -10.58
C SER A 203 0.85 -12.80 -10.49
N SER A 204 2.03 -12.58 -9.91
CA SER A 204 3.04 -13.61 -9.70
C SER A 204 2.81 -14.42 -8.42
N VAL A 205 1.93 -13.97 -7.54
CA VAL A 205 1.58 -14.72 -6.32
C VAL A 205 0.65 -15.86 -6.67
N SER A 206 1.01 -17.07 -6.28
CA SER A 206 0.22 -18.28 -6.52
C SER A 206 0.12 -19.12 -5.26
N GLY A 207 -1.08 -19.24 -4.70
CA GLY A 207 -1.35 -20.12 -3.57
C GLY A 207 -0.84 -19.64 -2.21
N ALA A 208 -0.34 -18.41 -2.11
CA ALA A 208 0.01 -17.85 -0.82
C ALA A 208 -1.22 -17.69 0.07
N ARG A 209 -1.10 -18.15 1.31
CA ARG A 209 -2.14 -18.04 2.34
C ARG A 209 -2.35 -16.59 2.79
N SER A 210 -1.28 -15.81 2.81
CA SER A 210 -1.30 -14.41 3.21
C SER A 210 -0.53 -13.55 2.23
N VAL A 211 -1.17 -12.48 1.74
CA VAL A 211 -0.56 -11.48 0.85
C VAL A 211 -0.72 -10.10 1.49
N ILE A 212 0.39 -9.54 1.88
CA ILE A 212 0.47 -8.32 2.67
C ILE A 212 1.04 -7.19 1.83
N LEU A 213 0.35 -6.07 1.74
CA LEU A 213 0.92 -4.82 1.25
C LEU A 213 1.24 -3.93 2.46
N ALA A 214 2.53 -3.57 2.68
CA ALA A 214 2.98 -2.96 3.91
C ALA A 214 3.73 -1.63 3.71
N GLY A 215 3.70 -0.79 4.75
CA GLY A 215 4.40 0.49 4.85
C GLY A 215 3.48 1.69 4.72
N PRO A 216 3.94 2.92 5.03
CA PRO A 216 3.10 4.12 5.07
C PRO A 216 2.35 4.44 3.76
N THR A 217 2.87 3.99 2.62
CA THR A 217 2.22 4.13 1.31
C THR A 217 1.03 3.18 1.14
N ALA A 218 0.98 2.09 1.92
CA ALA A 218 -0.01 1.03 1.81
C ALA A 218 -1.29 1.33 2.63
N SER A 219 -1.92 2.48 2.37
CA SER A 219 -3.16 2.92 3.01
C SER A 219 -4.31 3.11 2.00
N PRO A 220 -4.44 2.25 0.97
CA PRO A 220 -5.46 2.43 -0.06
C PRO A 220 -6.86 2.05 0.42
N TRP A 221 -7.87 2.44 -0.33
CA TRP A 221 -9.21 1.88 -0.25
C TRP A 221 -9.16 0.38 -0.60
N PRO A 222 -9.60 -0.53 0.32
CA PRO A 222 -9.25 -1.94 0.26
C PRO A 222 -9.82 -2.76 -0.89
N PRO A 223 -11.12 -2.63 -1.30
CA PRO A 223 -11.75 -3.58 -2.20
C PRO A 223 -10.95 -3.91 -3.46
N PRO A 224 -10.38 -2.93 -4.21
CA PRO A 224 -9.64 -3.23 -5.42
C PRO A 224 -8.37 -4.09 -5.21
N PHE A 225 -7.81 -4.02 -4.01
CA PHE A 225 -6.63 -4.82 -3.63
C PHE A 225 -7.02 -6.21 -3.15
N PHE A 226 -8.10 -6.30 -2.36
CA PHE A 226 -8.65 -7.57 -1.90
C PHE A 226 -9.13 -8.43 -3.07
N ASP A 227 -9.71 -7.83 -4.11
CA ASP A 227 -10.11 -8.52 -5.34
C ASP A 227 -8.92 -9.10 -6.11
N ARG A 228 -7.69 -8.61 -5.84
CA ARG A 228 -6.44 -9.13 -6.41
C ARG A 228 -5.65 -10.04 -5.48
N GLY A 229 -6.29 -10.53 -4.44
CA GLY A 229 -5.71 -11.51 -3.53
C GLY A 229 -4.91 -10.93 -2.38
N VAL A 230 -4.80 -9.60 -2.24
CA VAL A 230 -4.25 -9.00 -1.02
C VAL A 230 -5.16 -9.36 0.14
N SER A 231 -4.60 -9.85 1.24
CA SER A 231 -5.33 -10.20 2.46
C SER A 231 -5.19 -9.15 3.56
N ILE A 232 -4.06 -8.41 3.56
CA ILE A 232 -3.75 -7.41 4.58
C ILE A 232 -3.14 -6.17 3.94
N LEU A 233 -3.68 -5.01 4.28
CA LEU A 233 -3.11 -3.70 3.98
C LEU A 233 -2.61 -3.09 5.28
N GLY A 234 -1.30 -3.03 5.47
CA GLY A 234 -0.66 -2.49 6.66
C GLY A 234 -0.05 -1.12 6.40
N GLY A 235 -0.85 -0.09 6.60
CA GLY A 235 -0.51 1.29 6.34
C GLY A 235 -0.47 2.17 7.59
N ILE A 236 -0.80 3.44 7.39
CA ILE A 236 -0.93 4.43 8.47
C ILE A 236 -2.22 5.23 8.32
N ARG A 237 -2.72 5.73 9.45
CA ARG A 237 -3.77 6.74 9.54
C ARG A 237 -3.17 8.02 10.13
N ALA A 238 -3.35 9.17 9.48
CA ALA A 238 -2.96 10.45 10.05
C ALA A 238 -3.83 10.77 11.27
N LEU A 239 -3.20 11.16 12.39
CA LEU A 239 -3.85 11.66 13.61
C LEU A 239 -3.75 13.17 13.69
N ASP A 240 -2.59 13.73 13.32
CA ASP A 240 -2.34 15.17 13.18
C ASP A 240 -1.76 15.43 11.78
N GLY A 241 -2.65 15.80 10.85
CA GLY A 241 -2.28 16.04 9.46
C GLY A 241 -1.25 17.16 9.30
N ARG A 242 -1.37 18.25 10.09
CA ARG A 242 -0.43 19.39 10.04
C ARG A 242 0.98 18.96 10.47
N LYS A 243 1.07 18.22 11.56
CA LYS A 243 2.34 17.69 12.06
C LYS A 243 2.95 16.68 11.09
N LEU A 244 2.12 15.82 10.49
CA LEU A 244 2.58 14.86 9.50
C LEU A 244 3.13 15.55 8.25
N LEU A 245 2.47 16.58 7.74
CA LEU A 245 2.95 17.42 6.63
C LEU A 245 4.28 18.10 6.97
N GLN A 246 4.41 18.64 8.19
CA GLN A 246 5.65 19.25 8.65
C GLN A 246 6.80 18.22 8.65
N LEU A 247 6.59 17.05 9.28
CA LEU A 247 7.59 15.97 9.34
C LEU A 247 8.04 15.52 7.94
N VAL A 248 7.10 15.36 7.03
CA VAL A 248 7.38 15.02 5.63
C VAL A 248 8.21 16.12 4.97
N GLY A 249 7.81 17.40 5.13
CA GLY A 249 8.51 18.55 4.55
C GLY A 249 9.92 18.76 5.09
N GLU A 250 10.17 18.35 6.33
CA GLU A 250 11.50 18.38 6.98
C GLU A 250 12.35 17.14 6.67
N GLY A 251 11.88 16.25 5.79
CA GLY A 251 12.62 15.06 5.37
C GLY A 251 12.53 13.90 6.37
N GLY A 252 11.49 13.86 7.19
CA GLY A 252 11.24 12.78 8.13
C GLY A 252 10.92 11.46 7.41
N SER A 253 11.50 10.36 7.89
CA SER A 253 11.10 8.99 7.51
C SER A 253 9.93 8.51 8.37
N GLY A 254 9.33 7.35 8.02
CA GLY A 254 8.23 6.77 8.78
C GLY A 254 8.52 6.52 10.27
N TYR A 255 9.78 6.43 10.66
CA TYR A 255 10.20 6.32 12.08
C TYR A 255 9.93 7.60 12.89
N PHE A 256 9.80 8.75 12.22
CA PHE A 256 9.55 10.04 12.86
C PHE A 256 8.08 10.42 12.93
N PHE A 257 7.18 9.64 12.37
CA PHE A 257 5.75 9.98 12.34
C PHE A 257 5.13 10.03 13.73
N GLY A 258 5.63 9.18 14.67
CA GLY A 258 5.28 9.25 16.09
C GLY A 258 3.77 9.35 16.33
N ASP A 259 3.36 10.39 17.06
CA ASP A 259 1.98 10.73 17.36
C ASP A 259 1.23 11.49 16.23
N ALA A 260 1.92 11.83 15.13
CA ALA A 260 1.27 12.41 13.96
C ALA A 260 0.51 11.38 13.11
N ALA A 261 0.86 10.09 13.23
CA ALA A 261 0.19 9.01 12.54
C ALA A 261 0.27 7.70 13.34
N GLU A 262 -0.74 6.86 13.22
CA GLU A 262 -0.74 5.53 13.81
C GLU A 262 -0.73 4.44 12.74
N LYS A 263 -0.23 3.26 13.11
CA LYS A 263 -0.34 2.08 12.25
C LYS A 263 -1.79 1.64 12.14
N VAL A 264 -2.20 1.21 10.96
CA VAL A 264 -3.50 0.60 10.71
C VAL A 264 -3.34 -0.62 9.82
N CYS A 265 -3.93 -1.73 10.22
CA CYS A 265 -4.08 -2.91 9.38
C CYS A 265 -5.54 -3.09 8.99
N LEU A 266 -5.77 -3.22 7.69
CA LEU A 266 -7.06 -3.55 7.12
C LEU A 266 -6.98 -5.00 6.66
N VAL A 267 -7.65 -5.89 7.40
CA VAL A 267 -7.61 -7.34 7.17
C VAL A 267 -8.89 -7.76 6.47
N ARG A 268 -8.76 -8.45 5.35
CA ARG A 268 -9.90 -8.99 4.60
C ARG A 268 -10.62 -10.02 5.47
N ARG A 269 -11.92 -9.82 5.70
CA ARG A 269 -12.76 -10.85 6.31
C ARG A 269 -13.05 -11.94 5.29
N GLU A 270 -12.86 -13.19 5.66
CA GLU A 270 -13.38 -14.30 4.88
C GLU A 270 -14.92 -14.22 4.91
N LYS A 271 -15.55 -14.31 3.74
CA LYS A 271 -17.01 -14.45 3.69
C LYS A 271 -17.36 -15.75 4.40
N ALA A 272 -18.14 -15.67 5.46
CA ALA A 272 -18.72 -16.86 6.07
C ALA A 272 -19.42 -17.65 4.95
N MET A 273 -18.99 -18.88 4.72
CA MET A 273 -19.70 -19.77 3.82
C MET A 273 -21.10 -19.95 4.38
N ASP A 274 -22.12 -19.45 3.67
CA ASP A 274 -23.50 -19.69 3.99
C ASP A 274 -23.73 -21.24 4.09
N GLU A 275 -23.81 -21.73 5.32
CA GLU A 275 -24.35 -23.06 5.61
C GLU A 275 -25.86 -23.08 5.30
N LYS A 276 -26.21 -23.02 4.02
CA LYS A 276 -27.58 -23.26 3.53
C LYS A 276 -27.57 -24.16 2.32
N THR A 277 -27.18 -25.41 2.51
CA THR A 277 -27.64 -26.49 1.62
C THR A 277 -27.57 -27.81 2.40
N GLY A 278 -28.67 -28.16 3.06
CA GLY A 278 -28.74 -29.50 3.65
C GLY A 278 -29.90 -29.71 4.61
N ALA A 279 -31.14 -29.34 4.22
CA ALA A 279 -32.32 -29.89 4.88
C ALA A 279 -33.54 -29.77 3.97
N ALA A 280 -33.52 -30.54 2.90
CA ALA A 280 -34.74 -30.88 2.14
C ALA A 280 -34.59 -32.31 1.61
N GLY A 281 -34.81 -33.25 2.47
CA GLY A 281 -34.81 -34.67 2.14
C GLY A 281 -35.68 -35.43 3.13
N ASP A 282 -36.79 -35.98 2.62
CA ASP A 282 -37.62 -37.01 3.19
C ASP A 282 -38.69 -36.64 4.24
N LEU A 283 -39.83 -36.38 3.69
CA LEU A 283 -41.10 -36.89 4.26
C LEU A 283 -42.12 -37.16 3.12
N ALA A 284 -41.88 -38.24 2.41
CA ALA A 284 -42.94 -38.87 1.59
C ALA A 284 -43.02 -40.35 1.97
N THR A 285 -44.20 -40.80 2.29
CA THR A 285 -44.73 -42.15 2.45
C THR A 285 -45.04 -42.57 3.89
N ALA A 286 -46.30 -42.44 4.22
CA ALA A 286 -47.12 -43.59 4.65
C ALA A 286 -48.57 -43.16 4.83
N ARG A 287 -49.42 -43.75 3.96
CA ARG A 287 -50.91 -43.96 3.97
C ARG A 287 -51.79 -42.83 3.55
#